data_4d6c356755d863bd118e0a403fa03f85
#
_entry.id   4d6c356755d863bd118e0a403fa03f85
#
_cell.length_a   1.000
_cell.length_b   1.000
_cell.length_c   1.000
_cell.angle_alpha   90.00
_cell.angle_beta   90.00
_cell.angle_gamma   90.00
#
_symmetry.space_group_name_H-M   'P 1'
#
loop_
_entity.id
_entity.type
_entity.pdbx_description
1 polymer ?
#
loop_
_entity_poly.entity_id
_entity_poly.type
_entity_poly.pdbx_seq_one_letter_code
_entity_poly.pdbx_strand_id
1 'polypeptide(L)'
;MAGWTALVSVIESIVKIIAIVIGGGWAFWRYVYQGEFKRRVAFNVDVNFVAVHQDVWLVELLASVENKGLVTHEIEGFSFKLRCIFPEDALEETGKKANFQTNFPHKLKEGTWLPNQWGNTFVRPSICTRYVFVTSVPARAVAVVLSGRFRYPERESFHTAVKLVKVPASQS
;
A
#
# COMPACT_ATOMS: atom_id res chain seq x y z
N MET A 1 -43.53 -31.86 43.74
CA MET A 1 -42.83 -30.61 43.42
C MET A 1 -41.37 -30.80 42.93
N ALA A 2 -40.66 -31.82 43.36
CA ALA A 2 -39.26 -32.01 42.93
C ALA A 2 -39.03 -32.29 41.43
N GLY A 3 -39.98 -32.82 40.69
CA GLY A 3 -39.85 -33.10 39.26
C GLY A 3 -39.85 -31.85 38.35
N TRP A 4 -40.56 -30.82 38.73
CA TRP A 4 -40.64 -29.56 37.96
C TRP A 4 -39.35 -28.75 38.03
N THR A 5 -38.68 -28.71 39.17
CA THR A 5 -37.43 -27.99 39.34
C THR A 5 -36.29 -28.64 38.54
N ALA A 6 -36.27 -30.00 38.50
CA ALA A 6 -35.29 -30.72 37.68
C ALA A 6 -35.51 -30.50 36.17
N LEU A 7 -36.75 -30.45 35.72
CA LEU A 7 -37.09 -30.17 34.31
C LEU A 7 -36.67 -28.75 33.90
N VAL A 8 -36.95 -27.75 34.74
CA VAL A 8 -36.54 -26.34 34.48
C VAL A 8 -35.04 -26.21 34.40
N SER A 9 -34.28 -26.86 35.28
CA SER A 9 -32.80 -26.79 35.25
C SER A 9 -32.20 -27.43 34.00
N VAL A 10 -32.79 -28.52 33.51
CA VAL A 10 -32.36 -29.16 32.25
C VAL A 10 -32.64 -28.26 31.06
N ILE A 11 -33.83 -27.66 30.98
CA ILE A 11 -34.18 -26.73 29.91
C ILE A 11 -33.24 -25.50 29.92
N GLU A 12 -32.96 -24.93 31.08
CA GLU A 12 -32.04 -23.81 31.24
C GLU A 12 -30.63 -24.18 30.73
N SER A 13 -30.12 -25.39 31.04
CA SER A 13 -28.84 -25.85 30.58
C SER A 13 -28.77 -26.01 29.05
N ILE A 14 -29.83 -26.57 28.47
CA ILE A 14 -29.94 -26.72 27.01
C ILE A 14 -29.97 -25.36 26.33
N VAL A 15 -30.74 -24.38 26.83
CA VAL A 15 -30.78 -23.02 26.26
C VAL A 15 -29.40 -22.34 26.33
N LYS A 16 -28.67 -22.49 27.42
CA LYS A 16 -27.30 -21.97 27.56
C LYS A 16 -26.35 -22.58 26.53
N ILE A 17 -26.41 -23.89 26.33
CA ILE A 17 -25.57 -24.58 25.34
C ILE A 17 -25.88 -24.08 23.93
N ILE A 18 -27.15 -23.96 23.57
CA ILE A 18 -27.60 -23.44 22.26
C ILE A 18 -27.09 -22.01 22.05
N ALA A 19 -27.22 -21.16 23.06
CA ALA A 19 -26.74 -19.76 22.98
C ALA A 19 -25.23 -19.68 22.76
N ILE A 20 -24.45 -20.54 23.43
CA ILE A 20 -22.99 -20.61 23.25
C ILE A 20 -22.63 -21.10 21.84
N VAL A 21 -23.31 -22.12 21.33
CA VAL A 21 -23.07 -22.66 19.98
C VAL A 21 -23.40 -21.63 18.90
N ILE A 22 -24.54 -20.93 19.02
CA ILE A 22 -24.94 -19.90 18.08
C ILE A 22 -23.97 -18.72 18.15
N GLY A 23 -23.66 -18.22 19.34
CA GLY A 23 -22.73 -17.09 19.52
C GLY A 23 -21.30 -17.43 19.06
N GLY A 24 -20.80 -18.61 19.42
CA GLY A 24 -19.49 -19.10 18.99
C GLY A 24 -19.43 -19.35 17.48
N GLY A 25 -20.45 -19.97 16.91
CA GLY A 25 -20.56 -20.19 15.47
C GLY A 25 -20.62 -18.89 14.67
N TRP A 26 -21.38 -17.88 15.16
CA TRP A 26 -21.45 -16.56 14.55
C TRP A 26 -20.11 -15.81 14.63
N ALA A 27 -19.45 -15.84 15.79
CA ALA A 27 -18.13 -15.26 15.96
C ALA A 27 -17.10 -15.91 15.03
N PHE A 28 -17.09 -17.24 14.97
CA PHE A 28 -16.22 -17.99 14.05
C PHE A 28 -16.49 -17.64 12.60
N TRP A 29 -17.75 -17.59 12.17
CA TRP A 29 -18.15 -17.18 10.82
C TRP A 29 -17.66 -15.78 10.50
N ARG A 30 -17.86 -14.82 11.39
CA ARG A 30 -17.45 -13.44 11.23
C ARG A 30 -15.95 -13.31 11.09
N TYR A 31 -15.17 -13.96 11.96
CA TYR A 31 -13.71 -13.89 11.95
C TYR A 31 -13.09 -14.64 10.78
N VAL A 32 -13.55 -15.84 10.47
CA VAL A 32 -12.92 -16.70 9.45
C VAL A 32 -13.43 -16.40 8.04
N TYR A 33 -14.76 -16.28 7.86
CA TYR A 33 -15.35 -16.11 6.54
C TYR A 33 -15.47 -14.66 6.08
N GLN A 34 -15.82 -13.72 6.94
CA GLN A 34 -15.87 -12.31 6.56
C GLN A 34 -14.49 -11.68 6.43
N GLY A 35 -13.45 -12.38 6.81
CA GLY A 35 -12.08 -11.99 6.52
C GLY A 35 -11.66 -10.71 7.25
N GLU A 36 -12.05 -10.54 8.52
CA GLU A 36 -11.55 -9.44 9.35
C GLU A 36 -10.02 -9.45 9.45
N PHE A 37 -9.39 -10.61 9.23
CA PHE A 37 -7.94 -10.78 9.11
C PHE A 37 -7.37 -10.49 7.71
N LYS A 38 -8.23 -10.16 6.70
CA LYS A 38 -7.72 -9.83 5.37
C LYS A 38 -6.89 -8.57 5.42
N ARG A 39 -5.74 -8.61 4.76
CA ARG A 39 -4.85 -7.47 4.60
C ARG A 39 -5.56 -6.37 3.80
N ARG A 40 -5.83 -5.24 4.45
CA ARG A 40 -6.47 -4.06 3.85
C ARG A 40 -5.50 -2.89 3.95
N VAL A 41 -4.44 -2.94 3.17
CA VAL A 41 -3.44 -1.88 3.14
C VAL A 41 -3.66 -1.04 1.88
N ALA A 42 -3.90 0.25 2.07
CA ALA A 42 -3.89 1.24 1.00
C ALA A 42 -2.48 1.77 0.84
N PHE A 43 -1.99 1.76 -0.40
CA PHE A 43 -0.68 2.25 -0.76
C PHE A 43 -0.79 3.25 -1.89
N ASN A 44 -0.27 4.46 -1.68
CA ASN A 44 -0.23 5.51 -2.68
C ASN A 44 1.16 6.13 -2.73
N VAL A 45 1.53 6.63 -3.91
CA VAL A 45 2.74 7.42 -4.13
C VAL A 45 2.39 8.73 -4.81
N ASP A 46 3.16 9.79 -4.53
CA ASP A 46 3.00 11.09 -5.15
C ASP A 46 4.35 11.78 -5.36
N VAL A 47 4.37 12.80 -6.23
CA VAL A 47 5.55 13.62 -6.52
C VAL A 47 5.17 15.08 -6.33
N ASN A 48 5.87 15.77 -5.44
CA ASN A 48 5.68 17.18 -5.18
C ASN A 48 6.90 17.97 -5.70
N PHE A 49 6.67 18.90 -6.64
CA PHE A 49 7.70 19.80 -7.16
C PHE A 49 7.80 21.01 -6.24
N VAL A 50 8.96 21.16 -5.59
CA VAL A 50 9.16 22.15 -4.53
C VAL A 50 9.76 23.46 -5.07
N ALA A 51 10.88 23.38 -5.79
CA ALA A 51 11.60 24.54 -6.28
C ALA A 51 12.46 24.18 -7.49
N VAL A 52 12.81 25.18 -8.30
CA VAL A 52 13.79 25.08 -9.38
C VAL A 52 15.13 25.63 -8.91
N HIS A 53 16.19 24.89 -9.19
CA HIS A 53 17.57 25.34 -8.98
C HIS A 53 18.44 24.84 -10.14
N GLN A 54 19.07 25.78 -10.88
CA GLN A 54 20.01 25.45 -11.97
C GLN A 54 19.50 24.36 -12.94
N ASP A 55 18.36 24.60 -13.60
CA ASP A 55 17.74 23.70 -14.58
C ASP A 55 17.31 22.33 -14.04
N VAL A 56 17.21 22.18 -12.73
CA VAL A 56 16.62 21.00 -12.09
C VAL A 56 15.51 21.39 -11.10
N TRP A 57 14.49 20.58 -11.04
CA TRP A 57 13.47 20.63 -10.00
C TRP A 57 13.94 19.87 -8.77
N LEU A 58 13.90 20.50 -7.61
CA LEU A 58 13.91 19.80 -6.33
C LEU A 58 12.53 19.21 -6.12
N VAL A 59 12.46 17.90 -5.90
CA VAL A 59 11.20 17.17 -5.76
C VAL A 59 11.17 16.31 -4.52
N GLU A 60 10.00 16.24 -3.91
CA GLU A 60 9.69 15.28 -2.85
C GLU A 60 8.93 14.11 -3.47
N LEU A 61 9.48 12.92 -3.32
CA LEU A 61 8.77 11.68 -3.58
C LEU A 61 8.08 11.27 -2.29
N LEU A 62 6.79 11.06 -2.35
CA LEU A 62 5.95 10.74 -1.22
C LEU A 62 5.40 9.32 -1.35
N ALA A 63 5.44 8.56 -0.28
CA ALA A 63 4.73 7.29 -0.17
C ALA A 63 3.84 7.32 1.06
N SER A 64 2.59 6.95 0.92
CA SER A 64 1.66 6.79 2.03
C SER A 64 1.18 5.34 2.10
N VAL A 65 1.30 4.75 3.28
CA VAL A 65 0.84 3.39 3.55
C VAL A 65 -0.13 3.46 4.72
N GLU A 66 -1.36 3.07 4.49
CA GLU A 66 -2.44 3.07 5.48
C GLU A 66 -2.98 1.65 5.65
N ASN A 67 -2.96 1.15 6.87
CA ASN A 67 -3.58 -0.13 7.19
C ASN A 67 -5.03 0.08 7.64
N LYS A 68 -5.97 -0.25 6.75
CA LYS A 68 -7.42 -0.23 6.99
C LYS A 68 -7.95 -1.53 7.62
N GLY A 69 -7.06 -2.47 7.91
CA GLY A 69 -7.37 -3.71 8.59
C GLY A 69 -7.21 -3.59 10.12
N LEU A 70 -7.39 -4.71 10.80
CA LEU A 70 -7.33 -4.80 12.27
C LEU A 70 -6.02 -5.39 12.78
N VAL A 71 -5.19 -5.93 11.89
CA VAL A 71 -3.95 -6.65 12.25
C VAL A 71 -2.75 -5.88 11.74
N THR A 72 -1.70 -5.78 12.57
CA THR A 72 -0.41 -5.22 12.16
C THR A 72 0.22 -6.10 11.07
N HIS A 73 0.70 -5.49 10.00
CA HIS A 73 1.40 -6.17 8.92
C HIS A 73 2.84 -5.72 8.85
N GLU A 74 3.73 -6.68 8.71
CA GLU A 74 5.12 -6.45 8.33
C GLU A 74 5.21 -6.31 6.82
N ILE A 75 5.95 -5.32 6.35
CA ILE A 75 6.26 -5.10 4.94
C ILE A 75 7.76 -5.02 4.74
N GLU A 76 8.23 -5.55 3.62
CA GLU A 76 9.65 -5.57 3.23
C GLU A 76 9.84 -5.19 1.76
N GLY A 77 11.09 -4.94 1.36
CA GLY A 77 11.41 -4.55 -0.01
C GLY A 77 10.70 -3.26 -0.43
N PHE A 78 10.50 -2.33 0.50
CA PHE A 78 9.78 -1.08 0.29
C PHE A 78 10.63 -0.10 -0.51
N SER A 79 10.46 -0.15 -1.83
CA SER A 79 11.31 0.52 -2.81
C SER A 79 10.51 1.40 -3.76
N PHE A 80 11.23 2.29 -4.46
CA PHE A 80 10.67 3.13 -5.50
C PHE A 80 11.56 3.18 -6.73
N LYS A 81 10.95 3.57 -7.85
CA LYS A 81 11.62 3.88 -9.09
C LYS A 81 10.98 5.12 -9.72
N LEU A 82 11.81 6.14 -9.99
CA LEU A 82 11.44 7.36 -10.68
C LEU A 82 12.00 7.31 -12.10
N ARG A 83 11.13 7.50 -13.08
CA ARG A 83 11.50 7.59 -14.50
C ARG A 83 10.93 8.87 -15.10
N CYS A 84 11.51 9.31 -16.21
CA CYS A 84 11.01 10.46 -16.96
C CYS A 84 10.99 10.19 -18.47
N ILE A 85 10.37 11.13 -19.16
CA ILE A 85 10.39 11.25 -20.61
C ILE A 85 10.77 12.69 -20.98
N PHE A 86 11.59 12.84 -22.01
CA PHE A 86 12.01 14.13 -22.55
C PHE A 86 11.23 14.49 -23.83
N PRO A 87 11.25 15.76 -24.28
CA PRO A 87 10.54 16.18 -25.49
C PRO A 87 10.99 15.47 -26.76
N GLU A 88 12.25 15.05 -26.81
CA GLU A 88 12.88 14.36 -27.93
C GLU A 88 12.58 12.86 -27.99
N ASP A 89 12.04 12.29 -26.93
CA ASP A 89 11.77 10.85 -26.88
C ASP A 89 10.53 10.50 -27.71
N ALA A 90 10.59 9.41 -28.46
CA ALA A 90 9.42 8.82 -29.08
C ALA A 90 8.51 8.16 -28.02
N LEU A 91 7.20 8.34 -28.17
CA LEU A 91 6.21 7.67 -27.34
C LEU A 91 6.08 6.21 -27.81
N GLU A 92 6.96 5.37 -27.34
CA GLU A 92 6.93 3.94 -27.61
C GLU A 92 6.08 3.19 -26.59
N GLU A 93 5.32 2.22 -27.06
CA GLU A 93 4.56 1.32 -26.20
C GLU A 93 5.46 0.17 -25.72
N THR A 94 5.38 -0.14 -24.45
CA THR A 94 5.93 -1.39 -23.92
C THR A 94 5.12 -2.57 -24.45
N GLY A 95 5.79 -3.63 -24.89
CA GLY A 95 5.11 -4.80 -25.49
C GLY A 95 4.08 -5.50 -24.56
N LYS A 96 3.47 -6.58 -25.03
CA LYS A 96 2.37 -7.33 -24.39
C LYS A 96 2.51 -7.57 -22.88
N LYS A 97 3.73 -7.76 -22.37
CA LYS A 97 3.99 -7.99 -20.92
C LYS A 97 3.64 -6.80 -20.03
N ALA A 98 3.58 -5.59 -20.56
CA ALA A 98 3.26 -4.36 -19.84
C ALA A 98 1.96 -3.70 -20.35
N ASN A 99 1.05 -4.47 -20.94
CA ASN A 99 -0.25 -4.01 -21.43
C ASN A 99 -0.16 -2.78 -22.36
N PHE A 100 0.88 -2.72 -23.19
CA PHE A 100 1.08 -1.61 -24.15
C PHE A 100 1.08 -0.20 -23.52
N GLN A 101 1.52 -0.09 -22.26
CA GLN A 101 1.67 1.22 -21.63
C GLN A 101 2.85 1.98 -22.23
N THR A 102 2.74 3.31 -22.26
CA THR A 102 3.83 4.20 -22.70
C THR A 102 5.10 3.94 -21.90
N ASN A 103 6.20 3.76 -22.60
CA ASN A 103 7.51 3.56 -21.99
C ASN A 103 8.08 4.91 -21.49
N PHE A 104 8.66 4.90 -20.30
CA PHE A 104 9.46 5.99 -19.76
C PHE A 104 10.92 5.53 -19.76
N PRO A 105 11.70 5.84 -20.81
CA PRO A 105 12.99 5.21 -21.03
C PRO A 105 14.04 5.60 -19.99
N HIS A 106 13.98 6.84 -19.49
CA HIS A 106 15.03 7.38 -18.63
C HIS A 106 14.77 7.12 -17.15
N LYS A 107 15.62 6.32 -16.53
CA LYS A 107 15.60 6.10 -15.09
C LYS A 107 16.36 7.23 -14.39
N LEU A 108 15.65 8.06 -13.62
CA LEU A 108 16.25 9.13 -12.84
C LEU A 108 16.78 8.66 -11.50
N LYS A 109 15.96 7.91 -10.76
CA LYS A 109 16.31 7.43 -9.43
C LYS A 109 15.64 6.10 -9.12
N GLU A 110 16.35 5.27 -8.36
CA GLU A 110 15.83 4.05 -7.76
C GLU A 110 16.39 3.94 -6.35
N GLY A 111 15.57 3.52 -5.39
CA GLY A 111 15.97 3.45 -3.99
C GLY A 111 14.92 2.81 -3.10
N THR A 112 15.15 2.92 -1.80
CA THR A 112 14.25 2.44 -0.77
C THR A 112 13.62 3.61 -0.01
N TRP A 113 12.38 3.44 0.43
CA TRP A 113 11.69 4.40 1.29
C TRP A 113 12.20 4.37 2.73
N LEU A 114 12.74 3.22 3.12
CA LEU A 114 13.32 3.01 4.44
C LEU A 114 14.82 3.31 4.41
N PRO A 115 15.40 3.76 5.54
CA PRO A 115 16.84 3.80 5.70
C PRO A 115 17.47 2.44 5.39
N ASN A 116 18.64 2.42 4.75
CA ASN A 116 19.30 1.19 4.27
C ASN A 116 19.53 0.12 5.36
N GLN A 117 19.59 0.53 6.61
CA GLN A 117 19.73 -0.36 7.76
C GLN A 117 18.43 -1.08 8.17
N TRP A 118 17.29 -0.67 7.59
CA TRP A 118 15.97 -1.23 7.92
C TRP A 118 15.49 -2.05 6.74
N GLY A 119 15.52 -3.37 6.88
CA GLY A 119 15.02 -4.31 5.86
C GLY A 119 13.50 -4.36 5.77
N ASN A 120 12.81 -4.07 6.88
CA ASN A 120 11.36 -4.16 7.05
C ASN A 120 10.80 -3.00 7.87
N THR A 121 9.47 -2.86 7.85
CA THR A 121 8.72 -1.97 8.74
C THR A 121 7.35 -2.54 9.02
N PHE A 122 6.68 -2.02 10.07
CA PHE A 122 5.37 -2.47 10.50
C PHE A 122 4.30 -1.42 10.22
N VAL A 123 3.21 -1.84 9.60
CA VAL A 123 2.05 -1.01 9.34
C VAL A 123 0.94 -1.39 10.32
N ARG A 124 0.75 -0.55 11.34
CA ARG A 124 -0.23 -0.78 12.41
C ARG A 124 -1.64 -0.42 11.96
N PRO A 125 -2.67 -1.05 12.52
CA PRO A 125 -4.07 -0.75 12.23
C PRO A 125 -4.40 0.74 12.40
N SER A 126 -5.20 1.27 11.50
CA SER A 126 -5.71 2.65 11.52
C SER A 126 -4.64 3.74 11.51
N ILE A 127 -3.40 3.40 11.18
CA ILE A 127 -2.31 4.36 11.07
C ILE A 127 -1.95 4.55 9.59
N CYS A 128 -1.91 5.81 9.17
CA CYS A 128 -1.34 6.23 7.88
C CYS A 128 0.07 6.75 8.12
N THR A 129 1.07 6.04 7.62
CA THR A 129 2.47 6.45 7.69
C THR A 129 2.89 7.04 6.35
N ARG A 130 3.56 8.18 6.38
CA ARG A 130 4.13 8.84 5.21
C ARG A 130 5.65 8.76 5.23
N TYR A 131 6.20 8.43 4.08
CA TYR A 131 7.63 8.39 3.82
C TYR A 131 7.96 9.42 2.76
N VAL A 132 9.04 10.16 2.98
CA VAL A 132 9.49 11.22 2.09
C VAL A 132 10.90 10.91 1.62
N PHE A 133 11.14 11.08 0.33
CA PHE A 133 12.48 11.01 -0.26
C PHE A 133 12.69 12.22 -1.16
N VAL A 134 13.72 13.00 -0.88
CA VAL A 134 14.03 14.21 -1.66
C VAL A 134 15.05 13.88 -2.74
N THR A 135 14.78 14.31 -3.97
CA THR A 135 15.67 14.12 -5.11
C THR A 135 15.52 15.28 -6.11
N SER A 136 16.15 15.18 -7.26
CA SER A 136 16.05 16.16 -8.34
C SER A 136 15.51 15.53 -9.63
N VAL A 137 14.83 16.35 -10.44
CA VAL A 137 14.32 16.04 -11.77
C VAL A 137 14.78 17.10 -12.73
N PRO A 138 15.35 16.77 -13.92
CA PRO A 138 15.70 17.76 -14.91
C PRO A 138 14.49 18.60 -15.31
N ALA A 139 14.64 19.94 -15.35
CA ALA A 139 13.53 20.85 -15.67
C ALA A 139 13.01 20.67 -17.11
N ARG A 140 13.85 20.14 -18.01
CA ARG A 140 13.49 19.83 -19.41
C ARG A 140 12.62 18.57 -19.55
N ALA A 141 12.44 17.77 -18.51
CA ALA A 141 11.57 16.60 -18.57
C ALA A 141 10.11 17.03 -18.76
N VAL A 142 9.36 16.33 -19.62
CA VAL A 142 7.94 16.58 -19.88
C VAL A 142 7.07 16.02 -18.78
N ALA A 143 7.37 14.79 -18.37
CA ALA A 143 6.63 14.07 -17.34
C ALA A 143 7.52 13.10 -16.60
N VAL A 144 7.12 12.79 -15.38
CA VAL A 144 7.75 11.76 -14.56
C VAL A 144 6.73 10.72 -14.15
N VAL A 145 7.17 9.49 -14.02
CA VAL A 145 6.40 8.40 -13.43
C VAL A 145 7.14 7.87 -12.21
N LEU A 146 6.47 7.93 -11.07
CA LEU A 146 6.92 7.33 -9.82
C LEU A 146 6.20 6.01 -9.63
N SER A 147 6.93 4.94 -9.48
CA SER A 147 6.41 3.63 -9.06
C SER A 147 6.98 3.26 -7.71
N GLY A 148 6.10 2.89 -6.78
CA GLY A 148 6.47 2.34 -5.49
C GLY A 148 6.02 0.89 -5.39
N ARG A 149 6.73 0.08 -4.62
CA ARG A 149 6.34 -1.30 -4.34
C ARG A 149 6.84 -1.76 -2.97
N PHE A 150 6.11 -2.69 -2.40
CA PHE A 150 6.53 -3.47 -1.25
C PHE A 150 5.94 -4.88 -1.31
N ARG A 151 6.40 -5.78 -0.49
CA ARG A 151 5.85 -7.13 -0.32
C ARG A 151 5.64 -7.45 1.16
N TYR A 152 4.87 -8.50 1.40
CA TYR A 152 4.77 -9.12 2.73
C TYR A 152 5.76 -10.28 2.80
N PRO A 153 6.41 -10.52 3.96
CA PRO A 153 7.40 -11.61 4.11
C PRO A 153 6.91 -12.98 3.68
N GLU A 154 5.62 -13.24 3.87
CA GLU A 154 4.99 -14.53 3.59
C GLU A 154 4.50 -14.70 2.14
N ARG A 155 4.69 -13.71 1.26
CA ARG A 155 4.15 -13.73 -0.11
C ARG A 155 5.15 -13.18 -1.11
N GLU A 156 5.19 -13.82 -2.27
CA GLU A 156 5.97 -13.33 -3.42
C GLU A 156 5.32 -12.14 -4.15
N SER A 157 4.01 -11.91 -3.94
CA SER A 157 3.29 -10.84 -4.62
C SER A 157 3.62 -9.46 -4.05
N PHE A 158 3.84 -8.50 -4.94
CA PHE A 158 4.09 -7.11 -4.60
C PHE A 158 2.80 -6.29 -4.57
N HIS A 159 2.69 -5.38 -3.60
CA HIS A 159 1.81 -4.22 -3.69
C HIS A 159 2.53 -3.13 -4.47
N THR A 160 1.85 -2.56 -5.47
CA THR A 160 2.40 -1.51 -6.32
C THR A 160 1.49 -0.31 -6.34
N ALA A 161 2.08 0.88 -6.36
CA ALA A 161 1.39 2.14 -6.63
C ALA A 161 2.18 2.90 -7.68
N VAL A 162 1.49 3.56 -8.59
CA VAL A 162 2.11 4.33 -9.68
C VAL A 162 1.44 5.71 -9.76
N LYS A 163 2.25 6.74 -9.94
CA LYS A 163 1.80 8.12 -10.16
C LYS A 163 2.52 8.71 -11.36
N LEU A 164 1.76 9.22 -12.30
CA LEU A 164 2.23 10.02 -13.41
C LEU A 164 2.00 11.51 -13.08
N VAL A 165 3.03 12.32 -13.23
CA VAL A 165 2.96 13.76 -12.98
C VAL A 165 3.66 14.52 -14.09
N LYS A 166 3.00 15.58 -14.59
CA LYS A 166 3.60 16.52 -15.52
C LYS A 166 4.64 17.37 -14.79
N VAL A 167 5.80 17.56 -15.38
CA VAL A 167 6.80 18.49 -14.85
C VAL A 167 6.30 19.94 -15.09
N PRO A 168 6.25 20.78 -14.04
CA PRO A 168 5.84 22.18 -14.22
C PRO A 168 6.82 22.91 -15.14
N ALA A 169 6.32 23.85 -15.94
CA ALA A 169 7.19 24.73 -16.71
C ALA A 169 8.06 25.56 -15.73
N SER A 170 9.37 25.60 -15.97
CA SER A 170 10.24 26.51 -15.23
C SER A 170 9.83 27.93 -15.60
N GLN A 171 9.35 28.72 -14.63
CA GLN A 171 9.19 30.15 -14.83
C GLN A 171 10.61 30.73 -14.89
N SER A 172 11.03 31.09 -16.08
CA SER A 172 12.25 31.88 -16.35
C SER A 172 12.04 33.32 -15.94
#